data_fab729a8c513a910bdc2ccfc2ae1c19a
#
_entry.id   fab729a8c513a910bdc2ccfc2ae1c19a
#
_cell.length_a   1.000
_cell.length_b   1.000
_cell.length_c   1.000
_cell.angle_alpha   90.00
_cell.angle_beta   90.00
_cell.angle_gamma   90.00
#
_symmetry.space_group_name_H-M   'P 1'
#
loop_
_entity.id
_entity.type
_entity.pdbx_description
1 polymer ?
#
loop_
_entity_poly.entity_id
_entity_poly.type
_entity_poly.pdbx_seq_one_letter_code
_entity_poly.pdbx_strand_id
1 'polypeptide(L)'
;MKKFLFLAILGLITTVTVVAQQDIKFAEGSYKFGKIEQNKPVTHIFSYTNNGSKPAVIEFASAECGCTTPEYSKEPILKGKTSTIKVTYNAAAMGAFTKRVTVKFAGVNDPVILTIEGEVVAAKPKAGAK
;
A
#
# COMPACT_ATOMS: atom_id res chain seq x y z
N MET A 1 37.11 0.96 63.83
CA MET A 1 37.05 0.17 62.59
C MET A 1 35.91 0.71 61.74
N LYS A 2 36.30 1.46 60.70
CA LYS A 2 35.29 1.97 59.77
C LYS A 2 35.15 0.99 58.61
N LYS A 3 34.00 0.30 58.55
CA LYS A 3 33.66 -0.58 57.43
C LYS A 3 33.10 0.29 56.30
N PHE A 4 33.91 0.50 55.25
CA PHE A 4 33.41 1.12 54.04
C PHE A 4 32.64 0.08 53.22
N LEU A 5 31.33 0.24 53.15
CA LEU A 5 30.48 -0.55 52.31
C LEU A 5 30.51 0.10 50.92
N PHE A 6 31.31 -0.47 50.02
CA PHE A 6 31.26 -0.11 48.60
C PHE A 6 30.01 -0.72 47.98
N LEU A 7 28.99 0.10 47.81
CA LEU A 7 27.81 -0.28 47.04
C LEU A 7 28.17 -0.16 45.57
N ALA A 8 28.54 -1.25 44.91
CA ALA A 8 28.70 -1.31 43.48
C ALA A 8 27.32 -1.24 42.83
N ILE A 9 26.91 -0.04 42.38
CA ILE A 9 25.74 0.13 41.56
C ILE A 9 26.15 -0.33 40.15
N LEU A 10 25.87 -1.57 39.84
CA LEU A 10 25.98 -2.11 38.48
C LEU A 10 24.85 -1.54 37.67
N GLY A 11 25.12 -0.41 37.01
CA GLY A 11 24.17 0.20 36.09
C GLY A 11 23.95 -0.71 34.87
N LEU A 12 22.81 -1.39 34.86
CA LEU A 12 22.36 -2.16 33.71
C LEU A 12 21.98 -1.18 32.60
N ILE A 13 22.92 -0.89 31.72
CA ILE A 13 22.65 -0.10 30.50
C ILE A 13 21.87 -1.00 29.57
N THR A 14 20.54 -0.92 29.63
CA THR A 14 19.67 -1.53 28.62
C THR A 14 19.81 -0.70 27.33
N THR A 15 20.61 -1.20 26.41
CA THR A 15 20.65 -0.65 25.05
C THR A 15 19.31 -0.98 24.37
N VAL A 16 18.41 0.00 24.34
CA VAL A 16 17.21 -0.08 23.51
C VAL A 16 17.68 0.03 22.07
N THR A 17 17.75 -1.10 21.38
CA THR A 17 17.92 -1.12 19.95
C THR A 17 16.61 -0.58 19.34
N VAL A 18 16.61 0.69 18.97
CA VAL A 18 15.54 1.24 18.12
C VAL A 18 15.70 0.59 16.76
N VAL A 19 14.91 -0.45 16.53
CA VAL A 19 14.77 -1.00 15.18
C VAL A 19 14.09 0.11 14.37
N ALA A 20 14.81 0.67 13.41
CA ALA A 20 14.24 1.64 12.49
C ALA A 20 13.16 0.94 11.67
N GLN A 21 11.92 1.10 12.10
CA GLN A 21 10.76 0.53 11.44
C GLN A 21 10.50 1.32 10.15
N GLN A 22 10.39 0.60 9.06
CA GLN A 22 9.98 1.20 7.80
C GLN A 22 8.51 1.62 7.95
N ASP A 23 8.26 2.90 7.92
CA ASP A 23 6.94 3.48 8.09
C ASP A 23 6.44 4.01 6.74
N ILE A 24 5.66 3.19 6.06
CA ILE A 24 5.03 3.53 4.78
C ILE A 24 3.57 3.86 5.05
N LYS A 25 3.19 5.09 4.78
CA LYS A 25 1.83 5.56 4.99
C LYS A 25 1.12 5.80 3.66
N PHE A 26 0.05 5.05 3.42
CA PHE A 26 -0.87 5.30 2.33
C PHE A 26 -1.89 6.38 2.72
N ALA A 27 -2.21 7.27 1.79
CA ALA A 27 -3.26 8.28 1.98
C ALA A 27 -4.63 7.62 2.15
N GLU A 28 -4.84 6.51 1.44
CA GLU A 28 -6.02 5.66 1.53
C GLU A 28 -5.64 4.21 1.21
N GLY A 29 -6.35 3.26 1.80
CA GLY A 29 -6.14 1.83 1.55
C GLY A 29 -7.23 1.20 0.68
N SER A 30 -8.29 1.94 0.39
CA SER A 30 -9.41 1.47 -0.41
C SER A 30 -10.05 2.59 -1.21
N TYR A 31 -10.64 2.22 -2.35
CA TYR A 31 -11.35 3.15 -3.21
C TYR A 31 -12.62 2.53 -3.77
N LYS A 32 -13.71 3.31 -3.78
CA LYS A 32 -15.02 2.91 -4.31
C LYS A 32 -15.29 3.64 -5.61
N PHE A 33 -15.35 2.90 -6.70
CA PHE A 33 -15.70 3.46 -8.00
C PHE A 33 -17.20 3.76 -8.16
N GLY A 34 -18.05 3.11 -7.35
CA GLY A 34 -19.49 3.14 -7.56
C GLY A 34 -19.89 2.31 -8.78
N LYS A 35 -20.90 2.77 -9.52
CA LYS A 35 -21.35 2.11 -10.75
C LYS A 35 -20.47 2.50 -11.93
N ILE A 36 -19.93 1.50 -12.61
CA ILE A 36 -19.08 1.65 -13.79
C ILE A 36 -19.62 0.84 -14.95
N GLU A 37 -19.37 1.26 -16.17
CA GLU A 37 -19.87 0.57 -17.36
C GLU A 37 -19.00 -0.63 -17.73
N GLN A 38 -19.65 -1.70 -18.14
CA GLN A 38 -18.98 -2.91 -18.61
C GLN A 38 -18.02 -2.61 -19.76
N ASN A 39 -16.87 -3.25 -19.74
CA ASN A 39 -15.79 -3.14 -20.73
C ASN A 39 -15.17 -1.72 -20.85
N LYS A 40 -15.45 -0.85 -19.88
CA LYS A 40 -14.73 0.42 -19.73
C LYS A 40 -13.79 0.34 -18.51
N PRO A 41 -12.50 0.13 -18.73
CA PRO A 41 -11.54 0.08 -17.63
C PRO A 41 -11.55 1.37 -16.80
N VAL A 42 -11.40 1.20 -15.49
CA VAL A 42 -11.30 2.30 -14.52
C VAL A 42 -9.98 2.21 -13.78
N THR A 43 -9.44 3.36 -13.43
CA THR A 43 -8.14 3.46 -12.79
C THR A 43 -8.22 4.34 -11.55
N HIS A 44 -7.58 3.89 -10.47
CA HIS A 44 -7.37 4.70 -9.28
C HIS A 44 -5.88 4.76 -8.93
N ILE A 45 -5.45 5.91 -8.42
CA ILE A 45 -4.06 6.14 -8.02
C ILE A 45 -4.00 6.24 -6.51
N PHE A 46 -3.34 5.26 -5.88
CA PHE A 46 -3.04 5.25 -4.46
C PHE A 46 -1.71 5.95 -4.21
N SER A 47 -1.71 6.97 -3.36
CA SER A 47 -0.49 7.68 -2.97
C SER A 47 0.04 7.14 -1.64
N TYR A 48 1.36 7.06 -1.52
CA TYR A 48 2.01 6.68 -0.27
C TYR A 48 3.25 7.54 -0.02
N THR A 49 3.56 7.71 1.26
CA THR A 49 4.72 8.49 1.73
C THR A 49 5.62 7.60 2.56
N ASN A 50 6.92 7.70 2.33
CA ASN A 50 7.92 7.05 3.17
C ASN A 50 8.23 7.92 4.39
N ASN A 51 7.67 7.58 5.54
CA ASN A 51 7.98 8.23 6.82
C ASN A 51 9.11 7.52 7.58
N GLY A 52 9.60 6.40 7.05
CA GLY A 52 10.70 5.65 7.63
C GLY A 52 12.06 6.29 7.39
N SER A 53 13.07 5.83 8.12
CA SER A 53 14.45 6.36 8.02
C SER A 53 15.24 5.82 6.82
N LYS A 54 14.77 4.72 6.21
CA LYS A 54 15.42 4.06 5.06
C LYS A 54 14.62 4.30 3.79
N PRO A 55 15.30 4.29 2.60
CA PRO A 55 14.57 4.32 1.34
C PRO A 55 13.58 3.18 1.23
N ALA A 56 12.37 3.47 0.74
CA ALA A 56 11.33 2.48 0.52
C ALA A 56 11.37 2.00 -0.94
N VAL A 57 11.39 0.69 -1.12
CA VAL A 57 11.36 0.06 -2.45
C VAL A 57 10.21 -0.94 -2.49
N ILE A 58 9.36 -0.86 -3.51
CA ILE A 58 8.36 -1.89 -3.74
C ILE A 58 9.05 -3.12 -4.33
N GLU A 59 9.00 -4.21 -3.59
CA GLU A 59 9.52 -5.50 -4.03
C GLU A 59 8.61 -6.11 -5.10
N PHE A 60 7.30 -6.12 -4.81
CA PHE A 60 6.28 -6.46 -5.78
C PHE A 60 4.92 -5.84 -5.39
N ALA A 61 4.06 -5.70 -6.40
CA ALA A 61 2.64 -5.48 -6.22
C ALA A 61 1.89 -6.44 -7.14
N SER A 62 0.97 -7.21 -6.58
CA SER A 62 0.22 -8.22 -7.33
C SER A 62 -1.26 -8.15 -6.99
N ALA A 63 -2.08 -8.27 -8.03
CA ALA A 63 -3.54 -8.39 -7.88
C ALA A 63 -3.94 -9.87 -7.73
N GLU A 64 -5.06 -10.11 -7.07
CA GLU A 64 -5.62 -11.46 -6.88
C GLU A 64 -6.20 -12.06 -8.17
N CYS A 65 -6.40 -11.26 -9.22
CA CYS A 65 -6.87 -11.72 -10.53
C CYS A 65 -6.20 -10.96 -11.68
N GLY A 66 -6.21 -11.54 -12.88
CA GLY A 66 -5.75 -10.89 -14.11
C GLY A 66 -6.64 -9.72 -14.58
N CYS A 67 -7.78 -9.50 -13.94
CA CYS A 67 -8.71 -8.40 -14.21
C CYS A 67 -8.27 -7.07 -13.62
N THR A 68 -7.28 -7.07 -12.75
CA THR A 68 -6.76 -5.90 -12.04
C THR A 68 -5.25 -5.82 -12.24
N THR A 69 -4.77 -4.67 -12.67
CA THR A 69 -3.35 -4.46 -12.98
C THR A 69 -2.78 -3.32 -12.14
N PRO A 70 -1.84 -3.61 -11.22
CA PRO A 70 -1.08 -2.58 -10.53
C PRO A 70 0.12 -2.14 -11.35
N GLU A 71 0.36 -0.83 -11.42
CA GLU A 71 1.55 -0.24 -12.02
C GLU A 71 2.26 0.63 -10.98
N TYR A 72 3.56 0.45 -10.83
CA TYR A 72 4.36 1.13 -9.81
C TYR A 72 5.82 1.26 -10.24
N SER A 73 6.53 2.22 -9.63
CA SER A 73 7.98 2.35 -9.81
C SER A 73 8.73 1.43 -8.85
N LYS A 74 9.84 0.86 -9.30
CA LYS A 74 10.80 0.13 -8.48
C LYS A 74 11.92 1.02 -7.94
N GLU A 75 11.88 2.30 -8.23
CA GLU A 75 12.86 3.25 -7.73
C GLU A 75 12.71 3.46 -6.22
N PRO A 76 13.83 3.60 -5.50
CA PRO A 76 13.77 3.88 -4.07
C PRO A 76 13.13 5.23 -3.79
N ILE A 77 12.18 5.24 -2.85
CA ILE A 77 11.53 6.47 -2.39
C ILE A 77 12.20 6.88 -1.08
N LEU A 78 12.85 8.03 -1.09
CA LEU A 78 13.59 8.56 0.04
C LEU A 78 12.65 9.01 1.17
N LYS A 79 13.20 9.11 2.38
CA LYS A 79 12.46 9.60 3.55
C LYS A 79 11.73 10.91 3.27
N GLY A 80 10.45 10.97 3.61
CA GLY A 80 9.57 12.13 3.42
C GLY A 80 9.06 12.32 1.99
N LYS A 81 9.45 11.46 1.06
CA LYS A 81 9.00 11.53 -0.33
C LYS A 81 7.73 10.70 -0.54
N THR A 82 6.94 11.11 -1.52
CA THR A 82 5.68 10.48 -1.90
C THR A 82 5.81 9.84 -3.27
N SER A 83 5.17 8.69 -3.44
CA SER A 83 5.04 8.01 -4.73
C SER A 83 3.63 7.44 -4.88
N THR A 84 3.36 6.80 -5.99
CA THR A 84 2.02 6.32 -6.33
C THR A 84 2.03 4.90 -6.87
N ILE A 85 0.90 4.22 -6.68
CA ILE A 85 0.58 2.94 -7.33
C ILE A 85 -0.71 3.16 -8.10
N LYS A 86 -0.67 2.91 -9.40
CA LYS A 86 -1.83 2.99 -10.27
C LYS A 86 -2.47 1.62 -10.39
N VAL A 87 -3.75 1.50 -10.05
CA VAL A 87 -4.51 0.25 -10.11
C VAL A 87 -5.61 0.38 -11.14
N THR A 88 -5.60 -0.46 -12.15
CA THR A 88 -6.58 -0.49 -13.23
C THR A 88 -7.41 -1.77 -13.15
N TYR A 89 -8.73 -1.63 -13.21
CA TYR A 89 -9.68 -2.72 -13.28
C TYR A 89 -10.34 -2.75 -14.67
N ASN A 90 -10.38 -3.91 -15.33
CA ASN A 90 -10.82 -4.02 -16.71
C ASN A 90 -12.35 -3.96 -16.90
N ALA A 91 -13.13 -4.07 -15.84
CA ALA A 91 -14.59 -4.01 -15.85
C ALA A 91 -15.28 -5.01 -16.81
N ALA A 92 -14.66 -6.14 -17.07
CA ALA A 92 -15.20 -7.13 -18.01
C ALA A 92 -16.39 -7.91 -17.46
N ALA A 93 -16.41 -8.22 -16.18
CA ALA A 93 -17.45 -9.00 -15.53
C ALA A 93 -18.54 -8.10 -14.93
N MET A 94 -19.79 -8.38 -15.24
CA MET A 94 -20.96 -7.70 -14.66
C MET A 94 -21.10 -8.00 -13.16
N GLY A 95 -21.64 -7.04 -12.42
CA GLY A 95 -21.99 -7.18 -11.02
C GLY A 95 -21.01 -6.49 -10.08
N ALA A 96 -21.27 -6.63 -8.79
CA ALA A 96 -20.42 -6.06 -7.74
C ALA A 96 -19.04 -6.71 -7.75
N PHE A 97 -18.01 -5.91 -7.53
CA PHE A 97 -16.64 -6.41 -7.43
C PHE A 97 -15.92 -5.80 -6.22
N THR A 98 -15.03 -6.59 -5.65
CA THR A 98 -14.03 -6.16 -4.67
C THR A 98 -12.74 -6.84 -5.05
N LYS A 99 -11.71 -6.06 -5.37
CA LYS A 99 -10.41 -6.57 -5.81
C LYS A 99 -9.32 -6.04 -4.92
N ARG A 100 -8.38 -6.93 -4.58
CA ARG A 100 -7.26 -6.61 -3.70
C ARG A 100 -5.95 -6.64 -4.46
N VAL A 101 -5.09 -5.70 -4.10
CA VAL A 101 -3.71 -5.64 -4.58
C VAL A 101 -2.80 -5.73 -3.35
N THR A 102 -1.94 -6.73 -3.35
CA THR A 102 -0.94 -6.93 -2.31
C THR A 102 0.32 -6.19 -2.69
N VAL A 103 0.75 -5.25 -1.87
CA VAL A 103 1.96 -4.45 -2.07
C VAL A 103 2.99 -4.84 -1.02
N LYS A 104 4.12 -5.37 -1.45
CA LYS A 104 5.23 -5.76 -0.57
C LYS A 104 6.39 -4.77 -0.74
N PHE A 105 6.80 -4.18 0.36
CA PHE A 105 8.00 -3.36 0.40
C PHE A 105 9.20 -4.18 0.88
N ALA A 106 10.36 -3.95 0.29
CA ALA A 106 11.60 -4.59 0.70
C ALA A 106 11.93 -4.22 2.16
N GLY A 107 12.27 -5.22 2.96
CA GLY A 107 12.59 -5.04 4.38
C GLY A 107 11.38 -4.82 5.31
N VAL A 108 10.16 -4.84 4.79
CA VAL A 108 8.92 -4.76 5.57
C VAL A 108 8.28 -6.14 5.59
N ASN A 109 8.02 -6.69 6.79
CA ASN A 109 7.50 -8.06 6.91
C ASN A 109 6.06 -8.18 6.41
N ASP A 110 5.22 -7.23 6.78
CA ASP A 110 3.80 -7.27 6.45
C ASP A 110 3.50 -6.52 5.15
N PRO A 111 2.83 -7.16 4.18
CA PRO A 111 2.39 -6.48 2.97
C PRO A 111 1.23 -5.53 3.26
N VAL A 112 1.11 -4.49 2.45
CA VAL A 112 -0.04 -3.59 2.45
C VAL A 112 -1.07 -4.11 1.45
N ILE A 113 -2.34 -4.14 1.86
CA ILE A 113 -3.44 -4.54 1.00
C ILE A 113 -4.22 -3.29 0.56
N LEU A 114 -4.23 -3.04 -0.73
CA LEU A 114 -5.06 -2.01 -1.34
C LEU A 114 -6.32 -2.66 -1.90
N THR A 115 -7.46 -2.01 -1.74
CA THR A 115 -8.76 -2.55 -2.16
C THR A 115 -9.46 -1.58 -3.10
N ILE A 116 -9.98 -2.09 -4.20
CA ILE A 116 -10.91 -1.36 -5.06
C ILE A 116 -12.24 -2.10 -5.11
N GLU A 117 -13.33 -1.35 -5.12
CA GLU A 117 -14.66 -1.93 -5.18
C GLU A 117 -15.61 -1.08 -6.02
N GLY A 118 -16.67 -1.70 -6.47
CA GLY A 118 -17.71 -1.05 -7.26
C GLY A 118 -18.71 -2.05 -7.81
N GLU A 119 -19.49 -1.59 -8.76
CA GLU A 119 -20.47 -2.41 -9.46
C GLU A 119 -20.38 -2.16 -10.97
N VAL A 120 -20.17 -3.21 -11.73
CA VAL A 120 -20.17 -3.15 -13.19
C VAL A 120 -21.61 -3.31 -13.68
N VAL A 121 -22.09 -2.30 -14.39
CA VAL A 121 -23.42 -2.28 -14.97
C VAL A 121 -23.35 -2.32 -16.50
N ALA A 122 -24.43 -2.64 -17.15
CA ALA A 122 -24.49 -2.65 -18.61
C ALA A 122 -24.12 -1.27 -19.16
N ALA A 123 -23.33 -1.27 -20.23
CA ALA A 123 -23.00 -0.01 -20.93
C ALA A 123 -24.29 0.66 -21.45
N LYS A 124 -24.40 1.97 -21.24
CA LYS A 124 -25.53 2.73 -21.79
C LYS A 124 -25.47 2.75 -23.31
N PRO A 125 -26.60 2.55 -24.01
CA PRO A 125 -26.63 2.72 -25.45
C PRO A 125 -26.21 4.14 -25.81
N LYS A 126 -25.40 4.29 -26.86
CA LYS A 126 -24.99 5.62 -27.33
C LYS A 126 -26.22 6.38 -27.76
N ALA A 127 -26.48 7.52 -27.11
CA ALA A 127 -27.56 8.41 -27.53
C ALA A 127 -27.32 8.88 -28.97
N GLY A 128 -28.32 8.70 -29.87
CA GLY A 128 -28.24 9.13 -31.26
C GLY A 128 -27.64 8.11 -32.22
N ALA A 129 -27.28 6.92 -31.80
CA ALA A 129 -26.96 5.82 -32.70
C ALA A 129 -28.26 5.26 -33.30
N LYS A 130 -28.51 5.59 -34.55
CA LYS A 130 -29.59 4.99 -35.32
C LYS A 130 -29.02 3.88 -36.22
#